data_0437b50b789373b7599818941f1b16f4
#
_entry.id   0437b50b789373b7599818941f1b16f4
#
_cell.length_a   1.000
_cell.length_b   1.000
_cell.length_c   1.000
_cell.angle_alpha   90.00
_cell.angle_beta   90.00
_cell.angle_gamma   90.00
#
_symmetry.space_group_name_H-M   'P 1'
#
loop_
_entity.id
_entity.type
_entity.pdbx_description
1 polymer ?
#
loop_
_entity_poly.entity_id
_entity_poly.type
_entity_poly.pdbx_seq_one_letter_code
_entity_poly.pdbx_strand_id
1 'polypeptide(L)'
;MTKPRRWRAGAAALATCVGVWAPAAAADAGRQKAVPCAVCHGPQGLAVAPDAPHLAGQPALYLSTQLRAYRSGARRHEVMNVIAKPLIRTDIDDLAAWFSSLQISIRPAP
;
A
#
# COMPACT_ATOMS: atom_id res chain seq x y z
N MET A 1 21.70 25.75 63.52
CA MET A 1 20.47 25.95 62.76
C MET A 1 20.73 25.54 61.30
N THR A 2 20.46 24.29 60.95
CA THR A 2 20.68 23.72 59.59
C THR A 2 19.36 23.71 58.82
N LYS A 3 19.33 24.43 57.71
CA LYS A 3 18.16 24.47 56.82
C LYS A 3 18.03 23.14 56.06
N PRO A 4 16.82 22.54 55.95
CA PRO A 4 16.64 21.34 55.11
C PRO A 4 16.65 21.68 53.61
N ARG A 5 17.47 20.96 52.83
CA ARG A 5 17.49 21.00 51.35
C ARG A 5 16.19 20.36 50.81
N ARG A 6 15.36 21.17 50.17
CA ARG A 6 14.18 20.68 49.45
C ARG A 6 14.67 20.02 48.14
N TRP A 7 14.49 18.72 48.05
CA TRP A 7 14.68 17.98 46.78
C TRP A 7 13.47 18.27 45.88
N ARG A 8 13.75 18.89 44.75
CA ARG A 8 12.74 19.03 43.70
C ARG A 8 12.66 17.72 42.94
N ALA A 9 11.55 17.02 43.08
CA ALA A 9 11.25 15.87 42.27
C ALA A 9 11.01 16.35 40.82
N GLY A 10 11.94 16.03 39.90
CA GLY A 10 11.75 16.24 38.48
C GLY A 10 10.75 15.23 37.94
N ALA A 11 9.62 15.71 37.47
CA ALA A 11 8.69 14.88 36.71
C ALA A 11 9.33 14.52 35.39
N ALA A 12 9.72 13.24 35.23
CA ALA A 12 10.13 12.71 33.94
C ALA A 12 8.88 12.56 33.04
N ALA A 13 8.77 13.39 32.01
CA ALA A 13 7.76 13.24 30.99
C ALA A 13 8.12 12.02 30.15
N LEU A 14 7.33 10.97 30.26
CA LEU A 14 7.37 9.82 29.33
C LEU A 14 6.85 10.27 27.97
N ALA A 15 7.75 10.51 27.04
CA ALA A 15 7.40 10.72 25.65
C ALA A 15 6.92 9.37 25.06
N THR A 16 5.61 9.21 24.90
CA THR A 16 5.02 8.09 24.17
C THR A 16 5.33 8.26 22.69
N CYS A 17 6.29 7.48 22.17
CA CYS A 17 6.51 7.35 20.74
C CYS A 17 5.27 6.66 20.12
N VAL A 18 4.39 7.44 19.52
CA VAL A 18 3.32 6.92 18.66
C VAL A 18 3.98 6.43 17.38
N GLY A 19 4.26 5.14 17.34
CA GLY A 19 4.79 4.49 16.12
C GLY A 19 3.81 4.64 14.97
N VAL A 20 4.27 5.18 13.85
CA VAL A 20 3.50 5.29 12.61
C VAL A 20 3.44 3.91 11.95
N TRP A 21 2.40 3.14 12.24
CA TRP A 21 2.18 1.78 11.67
C TRP A 21 1.34 1.82 10.39
N ALA A 22 1.24 2.96 9.73
CA ALA A 22 0.35 3.16 8.59
C ALA A 22 0.61 2.27 7.34
N PRO A 23 1.86 1.96 6.90
CA PRO A 23 2.07 1.22 5.65
C PRO A 23 1.66 -0.25 5.70
N ALA A 24 1.83 -0.94 6.83
CA ALA A 24 1.45 -2.35 6.96
C ALA A 24 -0.08 -2.54 6.95
N ALA A 25 -0.82 -1.69 7.66
CA ALA A 25 -2.28 -1.74 7.69
C ALA A 25 -2.90 -1.46 6.29
N ALA A 26 -2.32 -0.53 5.52
CA ALA A 26 -2.77 -0.25 4.16
C ALA A 26 -2.52 -1.45 3.23
N ALA A 27 -1.38 -2.14 3.35
CA ALA A 27 -1.09 -3.34 2.57
C ALA A 27 -2.05 -4.50 2.90
N ASP A 28 -2.40 -4.70 4.17
CA ASP A 28 -3.38 -5.72 4.58
C ASP A 28 -4.79 -5.41 4.05
N ALA A 29 -5.23 -4.16 4.13
CA ALA A 29 -6.48 -3.71 3.52
C ALA A 29 -6.46 -3.88 2.00
N GLY A 30 -5.35 -3.55 1.36
CA GLY A 30 -5.13 -3.70 -0.07
C GLY A 30 -5.19 -5.15 -0.52
N ARG A 31 -4.66 -6.08 0.27
CA ARG A 31 -4.74 -7.53 0.00
C ARG A 31 -6.18 -8.02 -0.13
N GLN A 32 -7.06 -7.58 0.77
CA GLN A 32 -8.48 -7.93 0.72
C GLN A 32 -9.17 -7.31 -0.50
N LYS A 33 -8.88 -6.06 -0.80
CA LYS A 33 -9.42 -5.33 -1.95
C LYS A 33 -8.91 -5.87 -3.29
N ALA A 34 -7.74 -6.52 -3.31
CA ALA A 34 -7.14 -7.09 -4.51
C ALA A 34 -7.76 -8.42 -4.97
N VAL A 35 -8.67 -9.02 -4.19
CA VAL A 35 -9.29 -10.30 -4.54
C VAL A 35 -9.90 -10.30 -5.95
N PRO A 36 -10.71 -9.30 -6.36
CA PRO A 36 -11.23 -9.27 -7.73
C PRO A 36 -10.17 -9.02 -8.80
N CYS A 37 -9.05 -8.43 -8.47
CA CYS A 37 -7.95 -8.18 -9.40
C CYS A 37 -7.21 -9.49 -9.79
N ALA A 38 -7.27 -10.49 -8.92
CA ALA A 38 -6.56 -11.76 -9.08
C ALA A 38 -7.01 -12.55 -10.31
N VAL A 39 -8.22 -12.35 -10.82
CA VAL A 39 -8.74 -13.04 -12.01
C VAL A 39 -7.84 -12.84 -13.24
N CYS A 40 -7.25 -11.66 -13.37
CA CYS A 40 -6.35 -11.32 -14.48
C CYS A 40 -4.89 -11.15 -14.01
N HIS A 41 -4.70 -10.47 -12.88
CA HIS A 41 -3.37 -10.11 -12.38
C HIS A 41 -2.74 -11.17 -11.45
N GLY A 42 -3.46 -12.27 -11.16
CA GLY A 42 -3.02 -13.32 -10.25
C GLY A 42 -3.14 -12.94 -8.77
N PRO A 43 -3.25 -13.94 -7.87
CA PRO A 43 -3.47 -13.71 -6.44
C PRO A 43 -2.30 -13.02 -5.74
N GLN A 44 -1.11 -13.07 -6.34
CA GLN A 44 0.10 -12.41 -5.85
C GLN A 44 0.59 -11.31 -6.82
N GLY A 45 -0.26 -10.82 -7.70
CA GLY A 45 0.11 -9.79 -8.67
C GLY A 45 1.03 -10.28 -9.79
N LEU A 46 1.17 -11.58 -9.98
CA LEU A 46 1.80 -12.18 -11.15
C LEU A 46 0.70 -12.58 -12.11
N ALA A 47 0.62 -11.89 -13.24
CA ALA A 47 -0.47 -12.00 -14.19
C ALA A 47 -0.69 -13.44 -14.68
N VAL A 48 -1.95 -13.82 -14.78
CA VAL A 48 -2.42 -15.11 -15.31
C VAL A 48 -3.17 -14.95 -16.63
N ALA A 49 -3.70 -13.76 -16.91
CA ALA A 49 -4.24 -13.42 -18.22
C ALA A 49 -3.12 -12.89 -19.14
N PRO A 50 -3.11 -13.26 -20.43
CA PRO A 50 -1.97 -12.97 -21.33
C PRO A 50 -1.78 -11.48 -21.63
N ASP A 51 -2.82 -10.67 -21.49
CA ASP A 51 -2.83 -9.22 -21.74
C ASP A 51 -2.77 -8.38 -20.46
N ALA A 52 -2.75 -9.03 -19.30
CA ALA A 52 -2.63 -8.34 -18.02
C ALA A 52 -1.16 -8.19 -17.60
N PRO A 53 -0.73 -7.03 -17.08
CA PRO A 53 0.62 -6.86 -16.57
C PRO A 53 0.79 -7.47 -15.17
N HIS A 54 2.03 -7.82 -14.81
CA HIS A 54 2.39 -8.09 -13.43
C HIS A 54 2.31 -6.81 -12.61
N LEU A 55 1.72 -6.89 -11.42
CA LEU A 55 1.57 -5.77 -10.49
C LEU A 55 2.52 -5.89 -9.29
N ALA A 56 2.95 -7.11 -8.97
CA ALA A 56 3.81 -7.37 -7.83
C ALA A 56 5.11 -6.58 -7.92
N GLY A 57 5.49 -5.91 -6.82
CA GLY A 57 6.74 -5.15 -6.73
C GLY A 57 6.79 -3.85 -7.53
N GLN A 58 5.72 -3.48 -8.21
CA GLN A 58 5.64 -2.18 -8.89
C GLN A 58 5.65 -1.03 -7.86
N PRO A 59 6.26 0.12 -8.16
CA PRO A 59 6.24 1.27 -7.26
C PRO A 59 4.82 1.73 -6.92
N ALA A 60 4.53 1.97 -5.63
CA ALA A 60 3.20 2.36 -5.18
C ALA A 60 2.69 3.64 -5.87
N LEU A 61 3.58 4.62 -6.09
CA LEU A 61 3.24 5.84 -6.82
C LEU A 61 2.80 5.55 -8.26
N TYR A 62 3.49 4.63 -8.95
CA TYR A 62 3.12 4.22 -10.30
C TYR A 62 1.74 3.56 -10.31
N LEU A 63 1.51 2.57 -9.44
CA LEU A 63 0.25 1.85 -9.34
C LEU A 63 -0.93 2.80 -9.04
N SER A 64 -0.78 3.68 -8.06
CA SER A 64 -1.83 4.63 -7.70
C SER A 64 -2.12 5.63 -8.81
N THR A 65 -1.08 6.09 -9.51
CA THR A 65 -1.24 7.00 -10.65
C THR A 65 -1.98 6.33 -11.80
N GLN A 66 -1.65 5.06 -12.12
CA GLN A 66 -2.31 4.32 -13.19
C GLN A 66 -3.77 4.01 -12.86
N LEU A 67 -4.07 3.59 -11.63
CA LEU A 67 -5.46 3.35 -11.22
C LEU A 67 -6.31 4.63 -11.28
N ARG A 68 -5.76 5.78 -10.88
CA ARG A 68 -6.44 7.08 -11.02
C ARG A 68 -6.65 7.46 -12.48
N ALA A 69 -5.67 7.18 -13.35
CA ALA A 69 -5.78 7.45 -14.78
C ALA A 69 -6.84 6.59 -15.45
N TYR A 70 -6.95 5.30 -15.10
CA TYR A 70 -8.03 4.45 -15.58
C TYR A 70 -9.40 4.90 -15.04
N ARG A 71 -9.48 5.26 -13.75
CA ARG A 71 -10.72 5.75 -13.13
C ARG A 71 -11.25 7.02 -13.81
N SER A 72 -10.36 7.94 -14.14
CA SER A 72 -10.73 9.23 -14.78
C SER A 72 -10.96 9.10 -16.29
N GLY A 73 -10.50 8.02 -16.91
CA GLY A 73 -10.50 7.85 -18.37
C GLY A 73 -9.30 8.49 -19.08
N ALA A 74 -8.35 9.09 -18.35
CA ALA A 74 -7.12 9.64 -18.91
C ALA A 74 -6.24 8.55 -19.55
N ARG A 75 -6.24 7.34 -18.95
CA ARG A 75 -5.70 6.14 -19.57
C ARG A 75 -6.85 5.25 -20.04
N ARG A 76 -6.81 4.79 -21.29
CA ARG A 76 -7.89 4.03 -21.88
C ARG A 76 -7.56 2.53 -21.94
N HIS A 77 -8.48 1.72 -21.42
CA HIS A 77 -8.49 0.27 -21.54
C HIS A 77 -9.90 -0.24 -21.22
N GLU A 78 -10.49 -1.02 -22.10
CA GLU A 78 -11.92 -1.39 -21.99
C GLU A 78 -12.27 -2.06 -20.64
N VAL A 79 -11.41 -2.94 -20.12
CA VAL A 79 -11.63 -3.63 -18.84
C VAL A 79 -11.24 -2.75 -17.66
N MET A 80 -10.01 -2.17 -17.68
CA MET A 80 -9.52 -1.44 -16.53
C MET A 80 -10.29 -0.15 -16.25
N ASN A 81 -10.85 0.51 -17.25
CA ASN A 81 -11.71 1.67 -17.01
C ASN A 81 -13.01 1.29 -16.28
N VAL A 82 -13.55 0.09 -16.50
CA VAL A 82 -14.70 -0.42 -15.76
C VAL A 82 -14.32 -0.80 -14.35
N ILE A 83 -13.22 -1.54 -14.17
CA ILE A 83 -12.75 -2.02 -12.87
C ILE A 83 -12.34 -0.87 -11.94
N ALA A 84 -11.64 0.14 -12.47
CA ALA A 84 -11.17 1.27 -11.68
C ALA A 84 -12.25 2.30 -11.36
N LYS A 85 -13.35 2.34 -12.12
CA LYS A 85 -14.41 3.34 -11.98
C LYS A 85 -14.96 3.49 -10.56
N PRO A 86 -15.32 2.39 -9.84
CA PRO A 86 -15.89 2.48 -8.50
C PRO A 86 -14.85 2.71 -7.40
N LEU A 87 -13.54 2.60 -7.68
CA LEU A 87 -12.51 2.71 -6.66
C LEU A 87 -12.45 4.13 -6.10
N ILE A 88 -12.59 4.26 -4.79
CA ILE A 88 -12.34 5.52 -4.10
C ILE A 88 -10.83 5.70 -3.85
N ARG A 89 -10.45 6.89 -3.37
CA ARG A 89 -9.04 7.22 -3.15
C ARG A 89 -8.32 6.23 -2.24
N THR A 90 -8.94 5.88 -1.11
CA THR A 90 -8.36 4.94 -0.15
C THR A 90 -8.21 3.53 -0.71
N ASP A 91 -9.11 3.08 -1.59
CA ASP A 91 -8.99 1.79 -2.26
C ASP A 91 -7.76 1.75 -3.16
N ILE A 92 -7.53 2.82 -3.91
CA ILE A 92 -6.38 2.95 -4.79
C ILE A 92 -5.08 2.97 -4.00
N ASP A 93 -5.04 3.72 -2.89
CA ASP A 93 -3.85 3.84 -2.06
C ASP A 93 -3.53 2.50 -1.36
N ASP A 94 -4.55 1.77 -0.87
CA ASP A 94 -4.40 0.45 -0.26
C ASP A 94 -3.96 -0.62 -1.27
N LEU A 95 -4.57 -0.65 -2.45
CA LEU A 95 -4.16 -1.55 -3.53
C LEU A 95 -2.72 -1.30 -3.97
N ALA A 96 -2.33 -0.04 -4.10
CA ALA A 96 -0.98 0.34 -4.44
C ALA A 96 0.01 -0.10 -3.34
N ALA A 97 -0.34 0.06 -2.06
CA ALA A 97 0.45 -0.39 -0.93
C ALA A 97 0.62 -1.92 -0.94
N TRP A 98 -0.45 -2.67 -1.19
CA TRP A 98 -0.39 -4.13 -1.26
C TRP A 98 0.53 -4.62 -2.37
N PHE A 99 0.28 -4.26 -3.61
CA PHE A 99 1.06 -4.77 -4.74
C PHE A 99 2.52 -4.33 -4.70
N SER A 100 2.81 -3.12 -4.21
CA SER A 100 4.18 -2.64 -4.05
C SER A 100 4.95 -3.35 -2.92
N SER A 101 4.26 -3.89 -1.92
CA SER A 101 4.87 -4.64 -0.81
C SER A 101 5.33 -6.04 -1.21
N LEU A 102 4.83 -6.57 -2.32
CA LEU A 102 5.17 -7.92 -2.79
C LEU A 102 6.60 -7.94 -3.35
N GLN A 103 7.42 -8.81 -2.80
CA GLN A 103 8.81 -8.94 -3.22
C GLN A 103 8.93 -9.94 -4.37
N ILE A 104 9.67 -9.54 -5.41
CA ILE A 104 9.99 -10.38 -6.56
C ILE A 104 11.48 -10.71 -6.52
N SER A 105 11.82 -11.97 -6.69
CA SER A 105 13.20 -12.39 -6.94
C SER A 105 13.36 -12.81 -8.40
N ILE A 106 14.40 -12.31 -9.06
CA ILE A 106 14.71 -12.64 -10.44
C ILE A 106 15.81 -13.69 -10.43
N ARG A 107 15.58 -14.80 -11.12
CA ARG A 107 16.59 -15.83 -11.38
C ARG A 107 16.96 -15.78 -12.86
N PRO A 108 18.24 -15.63 -13.23
CA PRO A 108 18.65 -15.76 -14.63
C PRO A 108 18.22 -17.10 -15.21
N ALA A 109 17.87 -17.12 -16.48
CA ALA A 109 17.64 -18.37 -17.19
C ALA A 109 18.97 -19.17 -17.26
N PRO A 110 18.92 -20.50 -17.19
CA PRO A 110 20.10 -21.34 -17.34
C PRO A 110 20.75 -21.20 -18.73
#